data_064f51c561b970042e1580a22306ed0b
#
_entry.id   064f51c561b970042e1580a22306ed0b
#
_cell.length_a   1.000
_cell.length_b   1.000
_cell.length_c   1.000
_cell.angle_alpha   90.00
_cell.angle_beta   90.00
_cell.angle_gamma   90.00
#
_symmetry.space_group_name_H-M   'P 1'
#
loop_
_entity.id
_entity.type
_entity.pdbx_description
1 polymer ?
#
loop_
_entity_poly.entity_id
_entity_poly.type
_entity_poly.pdbx_seq_one_letter_code
_entity_poly.pdbx_strand_id
1 'polypeptide(L)'
;MSLFTKVYPTEKFKAEIYSPMVIIYRLVSIPLLLISKILNLHPNFITLISFFTLFAASIYAFHGSFIVASLLMFLTIVLDCVDGELARINEKETILGAKLESIHADLTLILFPSTILIGLIKMESFSNWILLLLLFSTAIYVNWRSVYSSSPIKDDPSKLSFINKIIYAQQKPNNEIRDSSIIGKAIFITRINTATQLGVSFALITIFSFIDATLIIYPIWLIIISQLIFGIAVIAGKILFSNLK
;
A
#
# COMPACT_ATOMS: atom_id res chain seq x y z
N MET A 1 -2.60 28.94 -8.88
CA MET A 1 -2.86 27.67 -8.21
C MET A 1 -1.88 27.55 -7.05
N SER A 2 -2.33 27.40 -5.80
CA SER A 2 -1.40 27.37 -4.65
C SER A 2 -0.50 26.13 -4.72
N LEU A 3 0.70 26.21 -4.16
CA LEU A 3 1.64 25.08 -4.09
C LEU A 3 0.95 23.85 -3.45
N PHE A 4 0.13 24.10 -2.44
CA PHE A 4 -0.62 23.07 -1.72
C PHE A 4 -1.58 22.29 -2.64
N THR A 5 -2.30 22.96 -3.55
CA THR A 5 -3.22 22.28 -4.48
C THR A 5 -2.50 21.50 -5.58
N LYS A 6 -1.26 21.85 -5.93
CA LYS A 6 -0.40 21.03 -6.82
C LYS A 6 0.10 19.76 -6.11
N VAL A 7 0.55 19.89 -4.87
CA VAL A 7 1.05 18.77 -4.05
C VAL A 7 -0.08 17.82 -3.69
N TYR A 8 -1.23 18.38 -3.36
CA TYR A 8 -2.38 17.66 -2.83
C TYR A 8 -3.65 17.98 -3.64
N PRO A 9 -3.88 17.29 -4.76
CA PRO A 9 -5.14 17.45 -5.49
C PRO A 9 -6.32 17.14 -4.58
N THR A 10 -7.37 17.97 -4.66
CA THR A 10 -8.54 17.87 -3.76
C THR A 10 -9.17 16.48 -3.75
N GLU A 11 -9.15 15.78 -4.89
CA GLU A 11 -9.68 14.42 -5.00
C GLU A 11 -8.81 13.40 -4.25
N LYS A 12 -7.48 13.53 -4.32
CA LYS A 12 -6.54 12.66 -3.59
C LYS A 12 -6.63 12.90 -2.10
N PHE A 13 -6.73 14.16 -1.67
CA PHE A 13 -6.96 14.53 -0.27
C PHE A 13 -8.25 13.92 0.28
N LYS A 14 -9.36 14.01 -0.46
CA LYS A 14 -10.63 13.40 -0.07
C LYS A 14 -10.56 11.89 0.04
N ALA A 15 -9.77 11.22 -0.81
CA ALA A 15 -9.58 9.78 -0.74
C ALA A 15 -8.72 9.37 0.45
N GLU A 16 -7.72 10.17 0.82
CA GLU A 16 -6.73 9.84 1.85
C GLU A 16 -7.13 10.31 3.27
N ILE A 17 -8.08 11.25 3.40
CA ILE A 17 -8.53 11.77 4.71
C ILE A 17 -9.06 10.68 5.65
N TYR A 18 -9.48 9.55 5.08
CA TYR A 18 -9.93 8.38 5.83
C TYR A 18 -8.78 7.45 6.26
N SER A 19 -7.53 7.80 5.91
CA SER A 19 -6.34 7.04 6.28
C SER A 19 -5.41 7.90 7.14
N PRO A 20 -5.60 7.96 8.47
CA PRO A 20 -4.82 8.84 9.33
C PRO A 20 -3.32 8.58 9.25
N MET A 21 -2.90 7.34 9.01
CA MET A 21 -1.47 7.01 8.88
C MET A 21 -0.86 7.60 7.60
N VAL A 22 -1.59 7.62 6.48
CA VAL A 22 -1.12 8.27 5.25
C VAL A 22 -0.93 9.78 5.48
N ILE A 23 -1.82 10.41 6.24
CA ILE A 23 -1.67 11.83 6.61
C ILE A 23 -0.39 12.05 7.41
N ILE A 24 -0.09 11.17 8.38
CA ILE A 24 1.14 11.27 9.19
C ILE A 24 2.38 11.14 8.29
N TYR A 25 2.43 10.13 7.41
CA TYR A 25 3.56 9.96 6.48
C TYR A 25 3.77 11.19 5.59
N ARG A 26 2.67 11.79 5.09
CA ARG A 26 2.75 13.01 4.28
C ARG A 26 3.19 14.24 5.08
N LEU A 27 2.75 14.38 6.33
CA LEU A 27 3.24 15.47 7.19
C LEU A 27 4.75 15.36 7.41
N VAL A 28 5.24 14.14 7.66
CA VAL A 28 6.67 13.87 7.83
C VAL A 28 7.44 14.00 6.51
N SER A 29 6.81 13.79 5.35
CA SER A 29 7.47 13.97 4.05
C SER A 29 7.76 15.44 3.69
N ILE A 30 7.03 16.42 4.26
CA ILE A 30 7.16 17.84 3.90
C ILE A 30 8.61 18.36 4.01
N PRO A 31 9.36 18.17 5.10
CA PRO A 31 10.74 18.63 5.20
C PRO A 31 11.64 18.03 4.11
N LEU A 32 11.52 16.72 3.84
CA LEU A 32 12.28 16.03 2.82
C LEU A 32 11.91 16.50 1.41
N LEU A 33 10.63 16.77 1.17
CA LEU A 33 10.15 17.35 -0.08
C LEU A 33 10.75 18.73 -0.33
N LEU A 34 10.81 19.59 0.69
CA LEU A 34 11.42 20.92 0.59
C LEU A 34 12.92 20.82 0.28
N ILE A 35 13.64 19.95 0.98
CA ILE A 35 15.06 19.69 0.72
C ILE A 35 15.26 19.18 -0.71
N SER A 36 14.47 18.20 -1.14
CA SER A 36 14.53 17.62 -2.48
C SER A 36 14.29 18.64 -3.57
N LYS A 37 13.36 19.60 -3.32
CA LYS A 37 13.08 20.70 -4.23
C LYS A 37 14.22 21.72 -4.28
N ILE A 38 14.82 22.10 -3.13
CA ILE A 38 15.96 23.01 -3.06
C ILE A 38 17.16 22.43 -3.81
N LEU A 39 17.40 21.13 -3.63
CA LEU A 39 18.50 20.40 -4.30
C LEU A 39 18.19 20.03 -5.76
N ASN A 40 16.98 20.40 -6.26
CA ASN A 40 16.50 20.08 -7.60
C ASN A 40 16.63 18.58 -7.96
N LEU A 41 16.33 17.71 -7.00
CA LEU A 41 16.44 16.26 -7.19
C LEU A 41 15.38 15.77 -8.18
N HIS A 42 15.74 14.73 -8.93
CA HIS A 42 14.79 14.07 -9.82
C HIS A 42 13.90 13.09 -9.04
N PRO A 43 12.55 13.03 -9.27
CA PRO A 43 11.66 12.11 -8.55
C PRO A 43 12.16 10.65 -8.56
N ASN A 44 12.59 10.13 -9.72
CA ASN A 44 13.08 8.76 -9.84
C ASN A 44 14.33 8.48 -8.98
N PHE A 45 15.12 9.52 -8.65
CA PHE A 45 16.26 9.36 -7.73
C PHE A 45 15.79 9.13 -6.30
N ILE A 46 14.72 9.80 -5.89
CA ILE A 46 14.09 9.58 -4.57
C ILE A 46 13.51 8.17 -4.51
N THR A 47 12.81 7.73 -5.57
CA THR A 47 12.32 6.35 -5.68
C THR A 47 13.47 5.34 -5.53
N LEU A 48 14.62 5.58 -6.16
CA LEU A 48 15.79 4.71 -6.03
C LEU A 48 16.31 4.65 -4.59
N ILE A 49 16.38 5.78 -3.89
CA ILE A 49 16.76 5.82 -2.47
C ILE A 49 15.73 5.03 -1.64
N SER A 50 14.43 5.15 -1.95
CA SER A 50 13.38 4.38 -1.28
C SER A 50 13.56 2.87 -1.47
N PHE A 51 13.98 2.39 -2.63
CA PHE A 51 14.35 0.98 -2.83
C PHE A 51 15.52 0.57 -1.93
N PHE A 52 16.58 1.37 -1.86
CA PHE A 52 17.73 1.06 -0.99
C PHE A 52 17.33 1.00 0.49
N THR A 53 16.48 1.92 0.96
CA THR A 53 15.98 1.88 2.34
C THR A 53 15.11 0.66 2.61
N LEU A 54 14.27 0.23 1.64
CA LEU A 54 13.48 -1.00 1.72
C LEU A 54 14.37 -2.24 1.85
N PHE A 55 15.40 -2.36 1.00
CA PHE A 55 16.34 -3.48 1.08
C PHE A 55 17.11 -3.49 2.41
N ALA A 56 17.58 -2.33 2.86
CA ALA A 56 18.23 -2.21 4.16
C ALA A 56 17.28 -2.61 5.30
N ALA A 57 16.03 -2.11 5.30
CA ALA A 57 15.01 -2.49 6.27
C ALA A 57 14.82 -4.02 6.30
N SER A 58 14.76 -4.65 5.14
CA SER A 58 14.58 -6.09 5.00
C SER A 58 15.79 -6.89 5.52
N ILE A 59 17.01 -6.41 5.29
CA ILE A 59 18.22 -7.04 5.82
C ILE A 59 18.23 -6.96 7.36
N TYR A 60 17.94 -5.80 7.95
CA TYR A 60 17.89 -5.65 9.40
C TYR A 60 16.76 -6.50 10.01
N ALA A 61 15.60 -6.59 9.36
CA ALA A 61 14.50 -7.45 9.78
C ALA A 61 14.91 -8.94 9.79
N PHE A 62 15.58 -9.41 8.73
CA PHE A 62 16.08 -10.77 8.61
C PHE A 62 17.07 -11.16 9.72
N HIS A 63 17.85 -10.19 10.22
CA HIS A 63 18.78 -10.36 11.33
C HIS A 63 18.16 -10.12 12.72
N GLY A 64 16.83 -9.91 12.81
CA GLY A 64 16.11 -9.71 14.07
C GLY A 64 16.27 -8.29 14.66
N SER A 65 16.88 -7.35 13.94
CA SER A 65 17.02 -5.95 14.38
C SER A 65 15.77 -5.15 14.03
N PHE A 66 14.62 -5.52 14.63
CA PHE A 66 13.30 -5.03 14.22
C PHE A 66 13.10 -3.53 14.42
N ILE A 67 13.71 -2.91 15.43
CA ILE A 67 13.64 -1.46 15.65
C ILE A 67 14.24 -0.72 14.45
N VAL A 68 15.47 -1.07 14.07
CA VAL A 68 16.14 -0.44 12.93
C VAL A 68 15.38 -0.71 11.63
N ALA A 69 14.93 -1.95 11.45
CA ALA A 69 14.14 -2.37 10.29
C ALA A 69 12.86 -1.53 10.15
N SER A 70 12.12 -1.34 11.23
CA SER A 70 10.87 -0.59 11.22
C SER A 70 11.06 0.92 10.99
N LEU A 71 12.13 1.50 11.54
CA LEU A 71 12.48 2.90 11.29
C LEU A 71 12.89 3.13 9.83
N LEU A 72 13.67 2.21 9.25
CA LEU A 72 14.01 2.26 7.82
C LEU A 72 12.77 2.07 6.94
N MET A 73 11.86 1.19 7.34
CA MET A 73 10.59 1.00 6.63
C MET A 73 9.71 2.24 6.69
N PHE A 74 9.64 2.91 7.85
CA PHE A 74 8.96 4.20 7.98
C PHE A 74 9.56 5.24 7.02
N LEU A 75 10.90 5.33 6.96
CA LEU A 75 11.60 6.21 6.03
C LEU A 75 11.29 5.84 4.57
N THR A 76 11.22 4.56 4.23
CA THR A 76 10.85 4.06 2.91
C THR A 76 9.49 4.61 2.46
N ILE A 77 8.46 4.53 3.33
CA ILE A 77 7.11 5.04 3.02
C ILE A 77 7.12 6.57 2.90
N VAL A 78 7.87 7.26 3.74
CA VAL A 78 8.00 8.72 3.65
C VAL A 78 8.65 9.14 2.33
N LEU A 79 9.69 8.45 1.89
CA LEU A 79 10.35 8.71 0.59
C LEU A 79 9.43 8.44 -0.60
N ASP A 80 8.62 7.38 -0.54
CA ASP A 80 7.58 7.09 -1.54
C ASP A 80 6.52 8.21 -1.63
N CYS A 81 6.19 8.85 -0.50
CA CYS A 81 5.37 10.05 -0.53
C CYS A 81 6.07 11.23 -1.23
N VAL A 82 7.37 11.43 -0.93
CA VAL A 82 8.17 12.54 -1.47
C VAL A 82 8.31 12.45 -2.99
N ASP A 83 8.61 11.27 -3.55
CA ASP A 83 8.84 11.12 -5.00
C ASP A 83 7.58 11.43 -5.80
N GLY A 84 6.42 10.93 -5.37
CA GLY A 84 5.14 11.23 -6.01
C GLY A 84 4.73 12.71 -5.89
N GLU A 85 5.02 13.36 -4.75
CA GLU A 85 4.75 14.78 -4.55
C GLU A 85 5.70 15.65 -5.40
N LEU A 86 6.97 15.30 -5.44
CA LEU A 86 7.99 15.98 -6.24
C LEU A 86 7.71 15.86 -7.74
N ALA A 87 7.25 14.70 -8.21
CA ALA A 87 6.85 14.49 -9.59
C ALA A 87 5.72 15.42 -10.00
N ARG A 88 4.70 15.57 -9.15
CA ARG A 88 3.56 16.47 -9.38
C ARG A 88 3.96 17.95 -9.36
N ILE A 89 4.81 18.37 -8.41
CA ILE A 89 5.27 19.77 -8.31
C ILE A 89 6.05 20.15 -9.57
N ASN A 90 6.93 19.26 -10.02
CA ASN A 90 7.84 19.52 -11.15
C ASN A 90 7.20 19.20 -12.51
N GLU A 91 5.95 18.72 -12.53
CA GLU A 91 5.26 18.28 -13.77
C GLU A 91 6.09 17.21 -14.54
N LYS A 92 6.80 16.35 -13.78
CA LYS A 92 7.69 15.30 -14.30
C LYS A 92 7.10 13.89 -14.07
N GLU A 93 5.79 13.76 -14.14
CA GLU A 93 5.14 12.45 -14.09
C GLU A 93 5.48 11.65 -15.35
N THR A 94 6.00 10.44 -15.17
CA THR A 94 6.42 9.57 -16.29
C THR A 94 5.81 8.19 -16.15
N ILE A 95 5.62 7.50 -17.30
CA ILE A 95 5.17 6.11 -17.33
C ILE A 95 6.18 5.21 -16.59
N LEU A 96 7.48 5.50 -16.70
CA LEU A 96 8.52 4.79 -15.99
C LEU A 96 8.40 4.97 -14.48
N GLY A 97 8.19 6.22 -14.01
CA GLY A 97 7.98 6.51 -12.60
C GLY A 97 6.80 5.75 -12.02
N ALA A 98 5.66 5.75 -12.70
CA ALA A 98 4.48 5.00 -12.29
C ALA A 98 4.71 3.47 -12.21
N LYS A 99 5.52 2.91 -13.15
CA LYS A 99 5.92 1.50 -13.08
C LYS A 99 6.84 1.21 -11.90
N LEU A 100 7.83 2.07 -11.64
CA LEU A 100 8.73 1.94 -10.49
C LEU A 100 7.97 2.01 -9.17
N GLU A 101 7.04 2.95 -9.02
CA GLU A 101 6.14 3.05 -7.86
C GLU A 101 5.33 1.76 -7.66
N SER A 102 4.79 1.18 -8.75
CA SER A 102 4.05 -0.09 -8.66
C SER A 102 4.94 -1.25 -8.20
N ILE A 103 6.15 -1.38 -8.77
CA ILE A 103 7.11 -2.41 -8.39
C ILE A 103 7.55 -2.22 -6.93
N HIS A 104 7.85 -0.99 -6.53
CA HIS A 104 8.23 -0.66 -5.17
C HIS A 104 7.14 -1.06 -4.16
N ALA A 105 5.88 -0.74 -4.45
CA ALA A 105 4.76 -1.10 -3.61
C ALA A 105 4.57 -2.63 -3.49
N ASP A 106 4.73 -3.38 -4.58
CA ASP A 106 4.64 -4.84 -4.57
C ASP A 106 5.79 -5.48 -3.80
N LEU A 107 7.03 -4.99 -3.99
CA LEU A 107 8.19 -5.44 -3.22
C LEU A 107 8.06 -5.13 -1.73
N THR A 108 7.53 -3.97 -1.38
CA THR A 108 7.28 -3.59 0.01
C THR A 108 6.34 -4.59 0.70
N LEU A 109 5.29 -5.01 -0.01
CA LEU A 109 4.30 -5.98 0.49
C LEU A 109 4.86 -7.39 0.67
N ILE A 110 5.79 -7.80 -0.19
CA ILE A 110 6.34 -9.14 -0.18
C ILE A 110 7.55 -9.20 0.75
N LEU A 111 8.51 -8.32 0.53
CA LEU A 111 9.85 -8.44 1.08
C LEU A 111 9.87 -8.14 2.59
N PHE A 112 9.32 -7.00 3.00
CA PHE A 112 9.45 -6.54 4.37
C PHE A 112 8.70 -7.44 5.39
N PRO A 113 7.41 -7.78 5.21
CA PRO A 113 6.72 -8.68 6.14
C PRO A 113 7.34 -10.08 6.17
N SER A 114 7.82 -10.59 5.01
CA SER A 114 8.45 -11.91 4.93
C SER A 114 9.77 -11.94 5.68
N THR A 115 10.60 -10.92 5.56
CA THR A 115 11.90 -10.86 6.26
C THR A 115 11.74 -10.64 7.76
N ILE A 116 10.73 -9.86 8.20
CA ILE A 116 10.36 -9.77 9.62
C ILE A 116 9.98 -11.15 10.16
N LEU A 117 9.10 -11.87 9.45
CA LEU A 117 8.65 -13.17 9.90
C LEU A 117 9.78 -14.20 9.94
N ILE A 118 10.70 -14.18 8.96
CA ILE A 118 11.90 -15.01 8.99
C ILE A 118 12.77 -14.67 10.21
N GLY A 119 12.96 -13.39 10.52
CA GLY A 119 13.67 -12.94 11.71
C GLY A 119 13.05 -13.46 13.00
N LEU A 120 11.71 -13.39 13.13
CA LEU A 120 10.96 -13.94 14.26
C LEU A 120 11.06 -15.47 14.37
N ILE A 121 11.01 -16.18 13.24
CA ILE A 121 11.17 -17.65 13.19
C ILE A 121 12.58 -18.04 13.67
N LYS A 122 13.62 -17.33 13.24
CA LYS A 122 15.01 -17.58 13.69
C LYS A 122 15.19 -17.38 15.20
N MET A 123 14.37 -16.54 15.82
CA MET A 123 14.35 -16.38 17.28
C MET A 123 13.54 -17.49 17.98
N GLU A 124 13.17 -18.55 17.25
CA GLU A 124 12.35 -19.68 17.73
C GLU A 124 10.97 -19.27 18.26
N SER A 125 10.53 -18.05 17.90
CA SER A 125 9.26 -17.50 18.41
C SER A 125 8.04 -18.02 17.66
N PHE A 126 8.18 -18.55 16.41
CA PHE A 126 7.03 -18.91 15.56
C PHE A 126 7.34 -20.04 14.58
N SER A 127 6.28 -20.70 14.12
CA SER A 127 6.36 -21.84 13.21
C SER A 127 6.45 -21.42 11.73
N ASN A 128 7.21 -22.17 10.93
CA ASN A 128 7.47 -21.90 9.50
C ASN A 128 6.21 -21.84 8.62
N TRP A 129 5.11 -22.53 8.99
CA TRP A 129 3.89 -22.53 8.19
C TRP A 129 3.24 -21.13 8.07
N ILE A 130 3.46 -20.23 9.05
CA ILE A 130 2.96 -18.85 8.99
C ILE A 130 3.61 -18.09 7.83
N LEU A 131 4.90 -18.36 7.55
CA LEU A 131 5.58 -17.76 6.39
C LEU A 131 4.95 -18.24 5.07
N LEU A 132 4.64 -19.53 4.97
CA LEU A 132 3.95 -20.04 3.78
C LEU A 132 2.58 -19.39 3.60
N LEU A 133 1.84 -19.21 4.68
CA LEU A 133 0.54 -18.55 4.63
C LEU A 133 0.65 -17.06 4.24
N LEU A 134 1.65 -16.34 4.75
CA LEU A 134 1.93 -14.97 4.37
C LEU A 134 2.28 -14.87 2.87
N LEU A 135 3.19 -15.71 2.38
CA LEU A 135 3.58 -15.71 0.97
C LEU A 135 2.39 -16.05 0.06
N PHE A 136 1.57 -17.04 0.45
CA PHE A 136 0.37 -17.41 -0.28
C PHE A 136 -0.65 -16.27 -0.34
N SER A 137 -0.96 -15.64 0.79
CA SER A 137 -1.89 -14.52 0.85
C SER A 137 -1.40 -13.33 0.02
N THR A 138 -0.10 -13.04 0.08
CA THR A 138 0.52 -11.95 -0.68
C THR A 138 0.52 -12.24 -2.18
N ALA A 139 0.79 -13.49 -2.59
CA ALA A 139 0.72 -13.89 -4.00
C ALA A 139 -0.70 -13.71 -4.57
N ILE A 140 -1.73 -14.07 -3.82
CA ILE A 140 -3.14 -13.84 -4.20
C ILE A 140 -3.41 -12.34 -4.36
N TYR A 141 -2.95 -11.53 -3.40
CA TYR A 141 -3.17 -10.09 -3.41
C TYR A 141 -2.47 -9.40 -4.57
N VAL A 142 -1.19 -9.71 -4.83
CA VAL A 142 -0.41 -9.13 -5.93
C VAL A 142 -0.98 -9.52 -7.29
N ASN A 143 -1.36 -10.80 -7.45
CA ASN A 143 -2.02 -11.25 -8.68
C ASN A 143 -3.32 -10.49 -8.92
N TRP A 144 -4.14 -10.33 -7.89
CA TRP A 144 -5.36 -9.55 -7.97
C TRP A 144 -5.08 -8.09 -8.36
N ARG A 145 -4.10 -7.44 -7.73
CA ARG A 145 -3.70 -6.06 -8.04
C ARG A 145 -3.26 -5.89 -9.49
N SER A 146 -2.50 -6.85 -10.04
CA SER A 146 -2.03 -6.80 -11.43
C SER A 146 -3.18 -6.89 -12.44
N VAL A 147 -4.15 -7.76 -12.21
CA VAL A 147 -5.38 -7.87 -13.05
C VAL A 147 -6.18 -6.58 -13.01
N TYR A 148 -6.11 -5.89 -11.90
CA TYR A 148 -6.84 -4.67 -11.62
C TYR A 148 -6.29 -3.44 -12.34
N SER A 149 -4.96 -3.29 -12.33
CA SER A 149 -4.28 -2.15 -12.93
C SER A 149 -4.26 -2.20 -14.46
N SER A 150 -4.43 -3.40 -15.03
CA SER A 150 -4.25 -3.64 -16.48
C SER A 150 -5.49 -3.32 -17.34
N SER A 151 -6.66 -3.12 -16.76
CA SER A 151 -7.90 -2.93 -17.51
C SER A 151 -8.72 -1.75 -17.01
N PRO A 152 -8.44 -0.51 -17.47
CA PRO A 152 -9.35 0.59 -17.17
C PRO A 152 -10.70 0.32 -17.81
N ILE A 153 -11.75 0.18 -16.98
CA ILE A 153 -13.11 0.00 -17.46
C ILE A 153 -13.59 1.32 -18.03
N LYS A 154 -13.82 1.36 -19.35
CA LYS A 154 -14.30 2.54 -20.08
C LYS A 154 -15.83 2.56 -20.20
N ASP A 155 -16.51 1.49 -19.79
CA ASP A 155 -17.94 1.31 -20.00
C ASP A 155 -18.79 2.11 -19.00
N ASP A 156 -20.05 2.36 -19.39
CA ASP A 156 -21.05 3.02 -18.57
C ASP A 156 -21.27 2.21 -17.27
N PRO A 157 -21.13 2.84 -16.09
CA PRO A 157 -21.28 2.16 -14.79
C PRO A 157 -22.63 1.45 -14.60
N SER A 158 -23.69 1.94 -15.25
CA SER A 158 -25.01 1.37 -15.14
C SER A 158 -25.13 -0.04 -15.77
N LYS A 159 -24.29 -0.32 -16.79
CA LYS A 159 -24.27 -1.56 -17.57
C LYS A 159 -23.24 -2.57 -17.06
N LEU A 160 -22.46 -2.23 -16.05
CA LEU A 160 -21.42 -3.10 -15.53
C LEU A 160 -22.01 -4.25 -14.70
N SER A 161 -21.42 -5.44 -14.83
CA SER A 161 -21.68 -6.54 -13.90
C SER A 161 -21.28 -6.14 -12.47
N PHE A 162 -21.82 -6.83 -11.46
CA PHE A 162 -21.53 -6.53 -10.04
C PHE A 162 -20.01 -6.44 -9.76
N ILE A 163 -19.20 -7.36 -10.33
CA ILE A 163 -17.76 -7.35 -10.18
C ILE A 163 -17.12 -6.17 -10.87
N ASN A 164 -17.54 -5.89 -12.11
CA ASN A 164 -17.03 -4.75 -12.84
C ASN A 164 -17.41 -3.43 -12.17
N LYS A 165 -18.54 -3.38 -11.45
CA LYS A 165 -18.91 -2.26 -10.57
C LYS A 165 -17.96 -2.13 -9.40
N ILE A 166 -17.57 -3.25 -8.76
CA ILE A 166 -16.56 -3.26 -7.70
C ILE A 166 -15.21 -2.75 -8.24
N ILE A 167 -14.81 -3.26 -9.40
CA ILE A 167 -13.59 -2.85 -10.09
C ILE A 167 -13.64 -1.36 -10.44
N TYR A 168 -14.66 -0.90 -11.07
CA TYR A 168 -14.88 0.49 -11.43
C TYR A 168 -14.87 1.42 -10.20
N ALA A 169 -15.55 1.01 -9.13
CA ALA A 169 -15.60 1.75 -7.88
C ALA A 169 -14.21 1.95 -7.24
N GLN A 170 -13.31 1.01 -7.44
CA GLN A 170 -11.95 1.14 -6.93
C GLN A 170 -11.05 1.97 -7.86
N GLN A 171 -11.28 1.98 -9.16
CA GLN A 171 -10.51 2.77 -10.13
C GLN A 171 -10.87 4.28 -10.11
N LYS A 172 -12.08 4.62 -9.71
CA LYS A 172 -12.51 6.03 -9.59
C LYS A 172 -12.87 6.35 -8.14
N PRO A 173 -12.20 7.32 -7.51
CA PRO A 173 -12.59 7.84 -6.20
C PRO A 173 -13.83 8.74 -6.36
N ASN A 174 -15.00 8.19 -6.60
CA ASN A 174 -16.21 8.96 -6.72
C ASN A 174 -17.00 8.92 -5.41
N ASN A 175 -17.29 10.10 -4.88
CA ASN A 175 -18.22 10.28 -3.76
C ASN A 175 -19.61 9.70 -4.08
N GLU A 176 -19.99 9.63 -5.36
CA GLU A 176 -21.25 9.05 -5.84
C GLU A 176 -21.40 7.56 -5.50
N ILE A 177 -20.31 6.78 -5.51
CA ILE A 177 -20.36 5.36 -5.16
C ILE A 177 -20.51 5.16 -3.66
N ARG A 178 -19.88 6.01 -2.85
CA ARG A 178 -20.03 6.01 -1.39
C ARG A 178 -21.48 6.24 -0.99
N ASP A 179 -22.17 7.13 -1.69
CA ASP A 179 -23.50 7.63 -1.29
C ASP A 179 -24.65 6.80 -1.93
N SER A 180 -24.36 5.93 -2.90
CA SER A 180 -25.39 5.27 -3.72
C SER A 180 -25.99 3.99 -3.12
N SER A 181 -25.26 3.24 -2.27
CA SER A 181 -25.78 2.00 -1.68
C SER A 181 -24.96 1.48 -0.50
N ILE A 182 -25.54 0.56 0.31
CA ILE A 182 -24.84 -0.16 1.38
C ILE A 182 -23.61 -0.90 0.81
N ILE A 183 -23.75 -1.47 -0.38
CA ILE A 183 -22.65 -2.16 -1.10
C ILE A 183 -21.57 -1.16 -1.51
N GLY A 184 -21.94 0.01 -2.02
CA GLY A 184 -20.99 1.09 -2.34
C GLY A 184 -20.21 1.55 -1.12
N LYS A 185 -20.89 1.70 0.03
CA LYS A 185 -20.23 2.01 1.32
C LYS A 185 -19.28 0.91 1.76
N ALA A 186 -19.66 -0.35 1.65
CA ALA A 186 -18.82 -1.49 1.98
C ALA A 186 -17.59 -1.56 1.07
N ILE A 187 -17.74 -1.36 -0.24
CA ILE A 187 -16.64 -1.30 -1.21
C ILE A 187 -15.69 -0.13 -0.91
N PHE A 188 -16.25 1.04 -0.58
CA PHE A 188 -15.48 2.20 -0.22
C PHE A 188 -14.67 1.98 1.07
N ILE A 189 -15.29 1.41 2.12
CA ILE A 189 -14.64 1.05 3.37
C ILE A 189 -13.53 0.01 3.14
N THR A 190 -13.77 -0.99 2.29
CA THR A 190 -12.77 -2.02 1.99
C THR A 190 -11.58 -1.44 1.20
N ARG A 191 -11.80 -0.50 0.30
CA ARG A 191 -10.73 0.22 -0.41
C ARG A 191 -9.88 1.08 0.52
N ILE A 192 -10.52 1.83 1.42
CA ILE A 192 -9.84 2.58 2.47
C ILE A 192 -9.02 1.62 3.31
N ASN A 193 -9.58 0.46 3.62
CA ASN A 193 -8.95 -0.52 4.46
C ASN A 193 -7.69 -1.12 3.83
N THR A 194 -7.57 -1.30 2.50
CA THR A 194 -6.34 -1.82 1.87
C THR A 194 -5.18 -0.83 1.93
N ALA A 195 -5.39 0.43 1.58
CA ALA A 195 -4.37 1.46 1.74
C ALA A 195 -4.06 1.76 3.22
N THR A 196 -5.09 1.69 4.09
CA THR A 196 -4.99 1.94 5.53
C THR A 196 -4.37 0.76 6.27
N GLN A 197 -4.66 -0.47 5.87
CA GLN A 197 -4.16 -1.66 6.56
C GLN A 197 -2.65 -1.80 6.47
N LEU A 198 -2.04 -1.51 5.33
CA LEU A 198 -0.59 -1.54 5.21
C LEU A 198 0.05 -0.43 6.04
N GLY A 199 -0.45 0.79 5.95
CA GLY A 199 0.04 1.91 6.76
C GLY A 199 -0.12 1.66 8.27
N VAL A 200 -1.28 1.16 8.69
CA VAL A 200 -1.55 0.80 10.10
C VAL A 200 -0.70 -0.38 10.53
N SER A 201 -0.60 -1.44 9.73
CA SER A 201 0.21 -2.61 10.08
C SER A 201 1.68 -2.26 10.23
N PHE A 202 2.24 -1.44 9.34
CA PHE A 202 3.63 -1.02 9.45
C PHE A 202 3.87 -0.07 10.64
N ALA A 203 2.91 0.80 10.96
CA ALA A 203 2.97 1.61 12.17
C ALA A 203 2.94 0.74 13.45
N LEU A 204 2.07 -0.27 13.49
CA LEU A 204 2.01 -1.23 14.61
C LEU A 204 3.29 -2.06 14.70
N ILE A 205 3.87 -2.49 13.59
CA ILE A 205 5.19 -3.15 13.58
C ILE A 205 6.23 -2.23 14.21
N THR A 206 6.23 -0.94 13.84
CA THR A 206 7.14 0.04 14.43
C THR A 206 6.92 0.16 15.94
N ILE A 207 5.70 0.37 16.39
CA ILE A 207 5.38 0.52 17.82
C ILE A 207 5.77 -0.74 18.60
N PHE A 208 5.37 -1.92 18.11
CA PHE A 208 5.63 -3.18 18.82
C PHE A 208 7.12 -3.55 18.83
N SER A 209 7.88 -3.16 17.80
CA SER A 209 9.33 -3.39 17.81
C SER A 209 10.05 -2.68 18.96
N PHE A 210 9.50 -1.58 19.49
CA PHE A 210 10.03 -0.87 20.65
C PHE A 210 9.56 -1.45 21.99
N ILE A 211 8.43 -2.17 22.01
CA ILE A 211 7.85 -2.74 23.23
C ILE A 211 8.34 -4.17 23.43
N ASP A 212 7.99 -5.04 22.49
CA ASP A 212 8.37 -6.45 22.48
C ASP A 212 8.28 -6.98 21.04
N ALA A 213 9.38 -7.55 20.56
CA ALA A 213 9.46 -8.09 19.20
C ALA A 213 8.42 -9.21 18.94
N THR A 214 8.02 -9.97 19.95
CA THR A 214 7.04 -11.04 19.80
C THR A 214 5.65 -10.51 19.44
N LEU A 215 5.32 -9.28 19.83
CA LEU A 215 4.04 -8.64 19.51
C LEU A 215 3.91 -8.30 18.01
N ILE A 216 5.03 -8.26 17.26
CA ILE A 216 5.03 -7.99 15.82
C ILE A 216 4.20 -9.02 15.05
N ILE A 217 3.99 -10.20 15.61
CA ILE A 217 3.14 -11.21 14.96
C ILE A 217 1.70 -10.76 14.73
N TYR A 218 1.15 -9.91 15.58
CA TYR A 218 -0.24 -9.44 15.44
C TYR A 218 -0.46 -8.59 14.16
N PRO A 219 0.35 -7.58 13.86
CA PRO A 219 0.24 -6.88 12.58
C PRO A 219 0.56 -7.76 11.36
N ILE A 220 1.41 -8.79 11.49
CA ILE A 220 1.60 -9.79 10.43
C ILE A 220 0.30 -10.55 10.16
N TRP A 221 -0.39 -11.03 11.21
CA TRP A 221 -1.71 -11.66 11.06
C TRP A 221 -2.73 -10.70 10.45
N LEU A 222 -2.72 -9.43 10.83
CA LEU A 222 -3.59 -8.42 10.23
C LEU A 222 -3.37 -8.30 8.71
N ILE A 223 -2.11 -8.33 8.25
CA ILE A 223 -1.76 -8.34 6.83
C ILE A 223 -2.31 -9.60 6.15
N ILE A 224 -2.04 -10.79 6.69
CA ILE A 224 -2.47 -12.07 6.13
C ILE A 224 -4.00 -12.11 5.98
N ILE A 225 -4.72 -11.83 7.05
CA ILE A 225 -6.19 -11.89 7.08
C ILE A 225 -6.79 -10.91 6.07
N SER A 226 -6.27 -9.70 6.02
CA SER A 226 -6.75 -8.71 5.08
C SER A 226 -6.54 -9.13 3.62
N GLN A 227 -5.37 -9.65 3.29
CA GLN A 227 -5.05 -10.12 1.94
C GLN A 227 -5.92 -11.32 1.53
N LEU A 228 -6.17 -12.26 2.45
CA LEU A 228 -7.04 -13.42 2.20
C LEU A 228 -8.49 -13.01 1.97
N ILE A 229 -9.05 -12.14 2.82
CA ILE A 229 -10.43 -11.66 2.66
C ILE A 229 -10.60 -11.02 1.28
N PHE A 230 -9.67 -10.18 0.87
CA PHE A 230 -9.71 -9.54 -0.45
C PHE A 230 -9.57 -10.53 -1.59
N GLY A 231 -8.57 -11.41 -1.51
CA GLY A 231 -8.33 -12.41 -2.54
C GLY A 231 -9.55 -13.32 -2.74
N ILE A 232 -10.12 -13.83 -1.65
CA ILE A 232 -11.31 -14.69 -1.69
C ILE A 232 -12.53 -13.94 -2.24
N ALA A 233 -12.77 -12.70 -1.80
CA ALA A 233 -13.89 -11.90 -2.29
C ALA A 233 -13.84 -11.68 -3.80
N VAL A 234 -12.65 -11.47 -4.37
CA VAL A 234 -12.48 -11.30 -5.82
C VAL A 234 -12.64 -12.61 -6.58
N ILE A 235 -12.05 -13.71 -6.08
CA ILE A 235 -12.17 -15.02 -6.71
C ILE A 235 -13.65 -15.49 -6.69
N ALA A 236 -14.31 -15.42 -5.53
CA ALA A 236 -15.71 -15.74 -5.40
C ALA A 236 -16.58 -14.90 -6.33
N GLY A 237 -16.30 -13.60 -6.39
CA GLY A 237 -16.95 -12.70 -7.31
C GLY A 237 -16.80 -13.15 -8.78
N LYS A 238 -15.58 -13.48 -9.24
CA LYS A 238 -15.36 -13.98 -10.61
C LYS A 238 -16.12 -15.27 -10.90
N ILE A 239 -16.10 -16.24 -9.98
CA ILE A 239 -16.74 -17.54 -10.15
C ILE A 239 -18.27 -17.40 -10.19
N LEU A 240 -18.85 -16.66 -9.23
CA LEU A 240 -20.31 -16.53 -9.11
C LEU A 240 -20.95 -15.76 -10.27
N PHE A 241 -20.21 -14.85 -10.90
CA PHE A 241 -20.76 -13.97 -11.93
C PHE A 241 -20.21 -14.21 -13.34
N SER A 242 -19.23 -15.11 -13.53
CA SER A 242 -18.82 -15.56 -14.87
C SER A 242 -19.89 -16.36 -15.59
N ASN A 243 -20.83 -16.96 -14.84
CA ASN A 243 -21.93 -17.78 -15.37
C ASN A 243 -23.22 -17.00 -15.65
N LEU A 244 -23.21 -15.67 -15.50
CA LEU A 244 -24.35 -14.80 -15.74
C LEU A 244 -24.27 -14.06 -17.11
N LYS A 245 -23.62 -14.68 -18.11
CA LYS A 245 -23.64 -14.23 -19.50
C LYS A 245 -24.70 -15.01 -20.28
#